data_ef0243ceba3afe8df2450b22023aec8e
#
_entry.id   ef0243ceba3afe8df2450b22023aec8e
#
_cell.length_a   1.000
_cell.length_b   1.000
_cell.length_c   1.000
_cell.angle_alpha   90.00
_cell.angle_beta   90.00
_cell.angle_gamma   90.00
#
_symmetry.space_group_name_H-M   'P 1'
#
loop_
_entity.id
_entity.type
_entity.pdbx_description
1 polymer ?
#
loop_
_entity_poly.entity_id
_entity_poly.type
_entity_poly.pdbx_seq_one_letter_code
_entity_poly.pdbx_strand_id
1 'polypeptide(L)'
;IAKRGETLYTLNWLPFGGFVKIYGEDGKVPSVAPDPRAFSSRPRLAQALVLIAGIAMNLFFAYLLITGALIMGTPRALSQDELANARDTELMVANVLPGTPAALAGLLSGDSIISASDAEGRWQAVDSKSFSEFIAGSGGNSVELRVKSGKDEKTITATPRAAVVFDDPSRYALGVEVVTVGVVPLSFGTAMIEGAQITW
;
A
#
# COMPACT_ATOMS: atom_id res chain seq x y z
N ILE A 1 -32.16 2.96 -17.45
CA ILE A 1 -32.75 1.58 -17.58
C ILE A 1 -32.64 1.18 -19.02
N ALA A 2 -31.95 0.08 -19.33
CA ALA A 2 -31.85 -0.51 -20.63
C ALA A 2 -32.40 -1.95 -20.57
N LYS A 3 -33.19 -2.36 -21.55
CA LYS A 3 -33.69 -3.73 -21.66
C LYS A 3 -33.04 -4.39 -22.87
N ARG A 4 -32.39 -5.54 -22.66
CA ARG A 4 -31.81 -6.33 -23.74
C ARG A 4 -32.31 -7.77 -23.60
N GLY A 5 -33.16 -8.19 -24.51
CA GLY A 5 -33.91 -9.44 -24.41
C GLY A 5 -34.84 -9.43 -23.20
N GLU A 6 -34.69 -10.40 -22.31
CA GLU A 6 -35.46 -10.51 -21.05
C GLU A 6 -34.75 -9.88 -19.87
N THR A 7 -33.51 -9.44 -20.04
CA THR A 7 -32.68 -8.85 -18.96
C THR A 7 -32.90 -7.35 -18.90
N LEU A 8 -33.15 -6.85 -17.68
CA LEU A 8 -33.30 -5.44 -17.37
C LEU A 8 -32.01 -4.94 -16.70
N TYR A 9 -31.35 -3.99 -17.34
CA TYR A 9 -30.17 -3.32 -16.81
C TYR A 9 -30.57 -2.00 -16.19
N THR A 10 -30.23 -1.80 -14.91
CA THR A 10 -30.52 -0.56 -14.19
C THR A 10 -29.22 0.11 -13.72
N LEU A 11 -29.16 1.43 -13.88
CA LEU A 11 -28.12 2.25 -13.26
C LEU A 11 -28.77 2.99 -12.08
N ASN A 12 -28.31 2.70 -10.87
CA ASN A 12 -28.83 3.31 -9.67
C ASN A 12 -28.04 4.58 -9.32
N TRP A 13 -28.74 5.61 -8.84
CA TRP A 13 -28.14 6.87 -8.42
C TRP A 13 -27.20 6.73 -7.21
N LEU A 14 -27.50 5.77 -6.32
CA LEU A 14 -26.69 5.51 -5.13
C LEU A 14 -25.60 4.47 -5.46
N PRO A 15 -24.30 4.85 -5.43
CA PRO A 15 -23.20 3.98 -5.86
C PRO A 15 -22.72 3.01 -4.76
N PHE A 16 -23.59 2.60 -3.84
CA PHE A 16 -23.22 1.68 -2.75
C PHE A 16 -23.20 0.21 -3.14
N GLY A 17 -23.05 -0.10 -4.41
CA GLY A 17 -22.95 -1.45 -4.94
C GLY A 17 -23.99 -1.76 -6.01
N GLY A 18 -23.83 -2.93 -6.61
CA GLY A 18 -24.77 -3.48 -7.56
C GLY A 18 -25.52 -4.66 -6.95
N PHE A 19 -26.71 -4.92 -7.45
CA PHE A 19 -27.45 -6.13 -7.14
C PHE A 19 -27.91 -6.81 -8.43
N VAL A 20 -27.98 -8.11 -8.40
CA VAL A 20 -28.53 -8.93 -9.48
C VAL A 20 -29.72 -9.68 -8.92
N LYS A 21 -30.89 -9.50 -9.51
CA LYS A 21 -32.06 -10.32 -9.19
C LYS A 21 -32.19 -11.44 -10.23
N ILE A 22 -32.02 -12.67 -9.74
CA ILE A 22 -32.10 -13.84 -10.61
C ILE A 22 -33.56 -14.31 -10.66
N TYR A 23 -34.04 -14.62 -11.85
CA TYR A 23 -35.41 -15.08 -12.04
C TYR A 23 -35.69 -16.37 -11.26
N GLY A 24 -36.70 -16.34 -10.40
CA GLY A 24 -37.10 -17.48 -9.55
C GLY A 24 -36.17 -17.77 -8.36
N GLU A 25 -35.31 -16.85 -7.97
CA GLU A 25 -34.46 -16.98 -6.77
C GLU A 25 -35.31 -17.06 -5.47
N ASP A 26 -36.35 -16.22 -5.37
CA ASP A 26 -37.26 -16.16 -4.23
C ASP A 26 -38.28 -17.31 -4.18
N GLY A 27 -38.20 -18.27 -5.07
CA GLY A 27 -39.20 -19.34 -5.21
C GLY A 27 -40.58 -18.88 -5.70
N LYS A 28 -40.75 -17.58 -5.94
CA LYS A 28 -42.00 -16.98 -6.42
C LYS A 28 -41.97 -16.88 -7.94
N VAL A 29 -42.37 -17.95 -8.61
CA VAL A 29 -42.57 -17.94 -10.08
C VAL A 29 -44.06 -17.64 -10.35
N PRO A 30 -44.38 -16.68 -11.22
CA PRO A 30 -45.77 -16.32 -11.53
C PRO A 30 -46.53 -17.39 -12.34
N SER A 31 -46.13 -18.65 -12.27
CA SER A 31 -46.76 -19.73 -13.04
C SER A 31 -47.24 -20.86 -12.11
N VAL A 32 -48.36 -21.46 -12.49
CA VAL A 32 -49.01 -22.60 -11.79
C VAL A 32 -48.17 -23.89 -11.90
N ALA A 33 -47.22 -23.95 -12.87
CA ALA A 33 -46.29 -25.06 -13.09
C ALA A 33 -44.84 -24.62 -12.85
N PRO A 34 -43.92 -25.54 -12.41
CA PRO A 34 -42.52 -25.21 -12.27
C PRO A 34 -41.91 -24.73 -13.62
N ASP A 35 -41.45 -23.49 -13.66
CA ASP A 35 -40.76 -22.98 -14.85
C ASP A 35 -39.31 -23.50 -14.86
N PRO A 36 -38.91 -24.29 -15.87
CA PRO A 36 -37.55 -24.82 -15.96
C PRO A 36 -36.49 -23.73 -16.14
N ARG A 37 -36.88 -22.47 -16.39
CA ARG A 37 -35.99 -21.32 -16.51
C ARG A 37 -35.71 -20.66 -15.16
N ALA A 38 -36.52 -20.92 -14.14
CA ALA A 38 -36.35 -20.38 -12.82
C ALA A 38 -35.10 -20.95 -12.17
N PHE A 39 -34.37 -20.10 -11.42
CA PHE A 39 -33.16 -20.51 -10.69
C PHE A 39 -33.44 -21.68 -9.74
N SER A 40 -34.54 -21.63 -9.02
CA SER A 40 -34.97 -22.68 -8.07
C SER A 40 -35.26 -24.04 -8.74
N SER A 41 -35.55 -24.06 -10.05
CA SER A 41 -35.80 -25.28 -10.83
C SER A 41 -34.53 -25.88 -11.43
N ARG A 42 -33.37 -25.20 -11.32
CA ARG A 42 -32.10 -25.70 -11.84
C ARG A 42 -31.45 -26.73 -10.92
N PRO A 43 -30.61 -27.62 -11.46
CA PRO A 43 -29.84 -28.55 -10.63
C PRO A 43 -29.01 -27.79 -9.58
N ARG A 44 -28.85 -28.37 -8.39
CA ARG A 44 -28.11 -27.76 -7.29
C ARG A 44 -26.70 -27.33 -7.67
N LEU A 45 -26.02 -28.12 -8.52
CA LEU A 45 -24.70 -27.77 -9.05
C LEU A 45 -24.72 -26.46 -9.85
N ALA A 46 -25.73 -26.26 -10.70
CA ALA A 46 -25.87 -25.02 -11.46
C ALA A 46 -26.15 -23.82 -10.54
N GLN A 47 -26.96 -24.01 -9.49
CA GLN A 47 -27.21 -22.98 -8.48
C GLN A 47 -25.90 -22.64 -7.74
N ALA A 48 -25.12 -23.61 -7.31
CA ALA A 48 -23.83 -23.43 -6.65
C ALA A 48 -22.84 -22.69 -7.57
N LEU A 49 -22.75 -23.08 -8.84
CA LEU A 49 -21.86 -22.41 -9.81
C LEU A 49 -22.21 -20.94 -10.01
N VAL A 50 -23.48 -20.57 -10.04
CA VAL A 50 -23.91 -19.16 -10.15
C VAL A 50 -23.47 -18.36 -8.92
N LEU A 51 -23.61 -18.92 -7.70
CA LEU A 51 -23.17 -18.26 -6.47
C LEU A 51 -21.65 -18.11 -6.41
N ILE A 52 -20.91 -19.16 -6.79
CA ILE A 52 -19.45 -19.13 -6.81
C ILE A 52 -18.93 -18.17 -7.89
N ALA A 53 -19.61 -18.07 -9.03
CA ALA A 53 -19.21 -17.20 -10.14
C ALA A 53 -19.11 -15.74 -9.73
N GLY A 54 -20.00 -15.25 -8.85
CA GLY A 54 -19.93 -13.89 -8.31
C GLY A 54 -18.65 -13.64 -7.52
N ILE A 55 -18.30 -14.56 -6.61
CA ILE A 55 -17.09 -14.47 -5.80
C ILE A 55 -15.84 -14.58 -6.68
N ALA A 56 -15.84 -15.56 -7.60
CA ALA A 56 -14.72 -15.76 -8.52
C ALA A 56 -14.48 -14.53 -9.41
N MET A 57 -15.56 -13.88 -9.89
CA MET A 57 -15.46 -12.68 -10.70
C MET A 57 -14.93 -11.48 -9.91
N ASN A 58 -15.31 -11.34 -8.64
CA ASN A 58 -14.76 -10.30 -7.77
C ASN A 58 -13.24 -10.50 -7.54
N LEU A 59 -12.81 -11.73 -7.27
CA LEU A 59 -11.38 -12.05 -7.13
C LEU A 59 -10.61 -11.81 -8.42
N PHE A 60 -11.18 -12.21 -9.56
CA PHE A 60 -10.58 -11.98 -10.88
C PHE A 60 -10.45 -10.47 -11.16
N PHE A 61 -11.47 -9.69 -10.84
CA PHE A 61 -11.44 -8.24 -11.05
C PHE A 61 -10.45 -7.56 -10.11
N ALA A 62 -10.39 -7.99 -8.84
CA ALA A 62 -9.38 -7.51 -7.89
C ALA A 62 -7.96 -7.80 -8.40
N TYR A 63 -7.71 -9.01 -8.90
CA TYR A 63 -6.44 -9.38 -9.52
C TYR A 63 -6.07 -8.46 -10.70
N LEU A 64 -7.02 -8.16 -11.59
CA LEU A 64 -6.77 -7.25 -12.72
C LEU A 64 -6.44 -5.83 -12.25
N LEU A 65 -7.14 -5.33 -11.24
CA LEU A 65 -6.89 -3.99 -10.70
C LEU A 65 -5.54 -3.91 -10.01
N ILE A 66 -5.18 -4.90 -9.20
CA ILE A 66 -3.88 -4.97 -8.53
C ILE A 66 -2.76 -5.06 -9.56
N THR A 67 -2.88 -5.95 -10.54
CA THR A 67 -1.90 -6.08 -11.64
C THR A 67 -1.74 -4.78 -12.41
N GLY A 68 -2.85 -4.11 -12.73
CA GLY A 68 -2.83 -2.80 -13.39
C GLY A 68 -2.12 -1.72 -12.55
N ALA A 69 -2.40 -1.67 -11.25
CA ALA A 69 -1.73 -0.75 -10.32
C ALA A 69 -0.22 -1.01 -10.25
N LEU A 70 0.20 -2.28 -10.20
CA LEU A 70 1.62 -2.66 -10.19
C LEU A 70 2.35 -2.27 -11.49
N ILE A 71 1.69 -2.37 -12.65
CA ILE A 71 2.24 -1.92 -13.94
C ILE A 71 2.39 -0.40 -13.96
N MET A 72 1.41 0.33 -13.45
CA MET A 72 1.47 1.80 -13.36
C MET A 72 2.52 2.27 -12.36
N GLY A 73 2.89 1.42 -11.41
CA GLY A 73 3.76 1.70 -10.29
C GLY A 73 2.99 2.26 -9.10
N THR A 74 3.06 1.55 -7.98
CA THR A 74 2.53 2.01 -6.70
C THR A 74 3.67 2.38 -5.76
N PRO A 75 3.54 3.43 -4.95
CA PRO A 75 4.52 3.72 -3.90
C PRO A 75 4.64 2.54 -2.94
N ARG A 76 5.85 2.05 -2.74
CA ARG A 76 6.14 0.97 -1.80
C ARG A 76 7.52 1.13 -1.18
N ALA A 77 7.75 0.45 -0.06
CA ALA A 77 9.10 0.34 0.49
C ALA A 77 10.00 -0.41 -0.50
N LEU A 78 11.17 0.16 -0.77
CA LEU A 78 12.12 -0.33 -1.75
C LEU A 78 13.24 -1.11 -1.07
N SER A 79 13.67 -2.20 -1.71
CA SER A 79 14.94 -2.85 -1.42
C SER A 79 16.11 -2.08 -2.04
N GLN A 80 17.33 -2.36 -1.60
CA GLN A 80 18.54 -1.71 -2.14
C GLN A 80 18.70 -1.92 -3.65
N ASP A 81 18.32 -3.10 -4.14
CA ASP A 81 18.43 -3.47 -5.56
C ASP A 81 17.44 -2.72 -6.45
N GLU A 82 16.33 -2.25 -5.87
CA GLU A 82 15.28 -1.54 -6.59
C GLU A 82 15.54 -0.04 -6.72
N LEU A 83 16.40 0.53 -5.88
CA LEU A 83 16.71 1.97 -5.87
C LEU A 83 17.16 2.51 -7.22
N ALA A 84 17.93 1.72 -7.96
CA ALA A 84 18.46 2.12 -9.27
C ALA A 84 17.37 2.35 -10.33
N ASN A 85 16.21 1.71 -10.19
CA ASN A 85 15.11 1.77 -11.14
C ASN A 85 13.88 2.52 -10.58
N ALA A 86 13.97 2.99 -9.34
CA ALA A 86 12.89 3.67 -8.67
C ALA A 86 12.76 5.13 -9.12
N ARG A 87 11.53 5.62 -9.11
CA ARG A 87 11.18 7.03 -9.33
C ARG A 87 10.57 7.60 -8.06
N ASP A 88 10.68 8.92 -7.90
CA ASP A 88 10.06 9.65 -6.79
C ASP A 88 10.39 9.03 -5.42
N THR A 89 11.70 8.76 -5.21
CA THR A 89 12.15 8.15 -3.96
C THR A 89 12.11 9.17 -2.82
N GLU A 90 11.51 8.78 -1.70
CA GLU A 90 11.46 9.53 -0.46
C GLU A 90 11.94 8.67 0.71
N LEU A 91 12.68 9.28 1.63
CA LEU A 91 13.07 8.63 2.87
C LEU A 91 12.00 8.89 3.94
N MET A 92 11.21 7.88 4.26
CA MET A 92 10.09 8.00 5.20
C MET A 92 10.42 7.39 6.55
N VAL A 93 9.98 8.06 7.60
CA VAL A 93 10.03 7.56 8.98
C VAL A 93 8.92 6.51 9.17
N ALA A 94 9.31 5.24 9.27
CA ALA A 94 8.37 4.14 9.51
C ALA A 94 7.97 4.08 10.99
N ASN A 95 8.96 4.20 11.89
CA ASN A 95 8.71 4.11 13.32
C ASN A 95 9.68 5.00 14.11
N VAL A 96 9.23 5.53 15.27
CA VAL A 96 10.02 6.31 16.19
C VAL A 96 9.96 5.65 17.57
N LEU A 97 11.11 5.23 18.09
CA LEU A 97 11.18 4.58 19.38
C LEU A 97 10.96 5.60 20.52
N PRO A 98 10.09 5.32 21.49
CA PRO A 98 9.84 6.24 22.61
C PRO A 98 11.08 6.53 23.44
N GLY A 99 11.23 7.79 23.88
CA GLY A 99 12.34 8.20 24.74
C GLY A 99 13.68 8.37 24.02
N THR A 100 13.72 8.22 22.72
CA THR A 100 14.92 8.38 21.89
C THR A 100 15.12 9.84 21.44
N PRO A 101 16.33 10.21 20.96
CA PRO A 101 16.58 11.54 20.44
C PRO A 101 15.60 11.99 19.35
N ALA A 102 15.18 11.08 18.46
CA ALA A 102 14.19 11.37 17.43
C ALA A 102 12.82 11.73 18.02
N ALA A 103 12.34 10.97 19.00
CA ALA A 103 11.08 11.24 19.68
C ALA A 103 11.11 12.58 20.44
N LEU A 104 12.22 12.86 21.14
CA LEU A 104 12.40 14.12 21.88
C LEU A 104 12.49 15.35 20.96
N ALA A 105 13.02 15.17 19.76
CA ALA A 105 13.07 16.21 18.73
C ALA A 105 11.72 16.43 18.01
N GLY A 106 10.72 15.60 18.30
CA GLY A 106 9.38 15.74 17.70
C GLY A 106 9.25 15.15 16.30
N LEU A 107 10.09 14.15 15.95
CA LEU A 107 9.94 13.37 14.74
C LEU A 107 8.78 12.38 14.91
N LEU A 108 7.95 12.23 13.88
CA LEU A 108 6.77 11.39 13.90
C LEU A 108 6.83 10.33 12.79
N SER A 109 6.19 9.20 13.04
CA SER A 109 5.97 8.20 11.98
C SER A 109 5.14 8.81 10.85
N GLY A 110 5.57 8.58 9.60
CA GLY A 110 4.99 9.19 8.41
C GLY A 110 5.65 10.50 7.97
N ASP A 111 6.58 11.06 8.75
CA ASP A 111 7.40 12.19 8.31
C ASP A 111 8.36 11.73 7.20
N SER A 112 8.58 12.57 6.20
CA SER A 112 9.56 12.35 5.13
C SER A 112 10.82 13.18 5.39
N ILE A 113 11.99 12.56 5.43
CA ILE A 113 13.27 13.23 5.65
C ILE A 113 13.81 13.74 4.32
N ILE A 114 13.90 15.07 4.17
CA ILE A 114 14.37 15.73 2.95
C ILE A 114 15.89 15.84 2.94
N SER A 115 16.45 16.29 4.05
CA SER A 115 17.90 16.46 4.20
C SER A 115 18.32 16.44 5.66
N ALA A 116 19.58 16.13 5.88
CA ALA A 116 20.23 16.27 7.17
C ALA A 116 21.50 17.13 7.01
N SER A 117 21.93 17.82 8.05
CA SER A 117 23.20 18.51 8.09
C SER A 117 23.81 18.42 9.49
N ASP A 118 25.10 18.27 9.53
CA ASP A 118 25.93 18.36 10.72
C ASP A 118 26.96 19.49 10.58
N ALA A 119 27.88 19.60 11.53
CA ALA A 119 28.92 20.63 11.51
C ALA A 119 29.91 20.47 10.33
N GLU A 120 29.97 19.28 9.73
CA GLU A 120 30.96 18.92 8.70
C GLU A 120 30.39 18.93 7.30
N GLY A 121 29.08 18.79 7.14
CA GLY A 121 28.47 18.74 5.81
C GLY A 121 26.94 18.62 5.79
N ARG A 122 26.40 18.70 4.57
CA ARG A 122 24.99 18.50 4.29
C ARG A 122 24.78 17.19 3.54
N TRP A 123 23.86 16.38 4.02
CA TRP A 123 23.42 15.17 3.36
C TRP A 123 22.02 15.36 2.77
N GLN A 124 21.77 14.79 1.59
CA GLN A 124 20.44 14.73 1.01
C GLN A 124 19.89 13.31 1.08
N ALA A 125 18.60 13.19 1.33
CA ALA A 125 17.95 11.91 1.48
C ALA A 125 17.96 11.13 0.16
N VAL A 126 18.75 10.06 0.11
CA VAL A 126 18.81 9.15 -1.04
C VAL A 126 18.21 7.80 -0.65
N ASP A 127 18.65 7.22 0.46
CA ASP A 127 18.19 5.92 0.94
C ASP A 127 18.42 5.77 2.46
N SER A 128 17.77 4.74 3.02
CA SER A 128 17.81 4.46 4.47
C SER A 128 19.20 4.07 4.99
N LYS A 129 20.00 3.42 4.14
CA LYS A 129 21.36 3.00 4.52
C LYS A 129 22.28 4.20 4.62
N SER A 130 22.33 5.06 3.59
CA SER A 130 23.12 6.29 3.59
C SER A 130 22.75 7.22 4.74
N PHE A 131 21.47 7.33 5.09
CA PHE A 131 21.02 8.09 6.25
C PHE A 131 21.57 7.50 7.54
N SER A 132 21.49 6.19 7.70
CA SER A 132 21.98 5.50 8.90
C SER A 132 23.49 5.64 9.07
N GLU A 133 24.24 5.60 7.99
CA GLU A 133 25.69 5.81 7.96
C GLU A 133 26.05 7.27 8.30
N PHE A 134 25.31 8.24 7.74
CA PHE A 134 25.49 9.65 8.06
C PHE A 134 25.28 9.94 9.55
N ILE A 135 24.18 9.43 10.14
CA ILE A 135 23.89 9.60 11.57
C ILE A 135 24.96 8.94 12.44
N ALA A 136 25.41 7.74 12.09
CA ALA A 136 26.48 7.06 12.82
C ALA A 136 27.81 7.84 12.74
N GLY A 137 28.12 8.41 11.58
CA GLY A 137 29.33 9.21 11.32
C GLY A 137 29.35 10.56 12.05
N SER A 138 28.19 11.06 12.49
CA SER A 138 28.12 12.35 13.24
C SER A 138 28.83 12.30 14.62
N GLY A 139 29.18 11.09 15.10
CA GLY A 139 29.94 10.92 16.35
C GLY A 139 29.23 11.45 17.60
N GLY A 140 27.90 11.59 17.54
CA GLY A 140 27.10 12.16 18.62
C GLY A 140 26.98 13.68 18.59
N ASN A 141 27.45 14.33 17.52
CA ASN A 141 27.23 15.75 17.31
C ASN A 141 25.76 16.00 16.91
N SER A 142 25.27 17.19 17.18
CA SER A 142 23.91 17.60 16.86
C SER A 142 23.71 17.62 15.33
N VAL A 143 22.62 17.04 14.87
CA VAL A 143 22.21 16.97 13.47
C VAL A 143 20.92 17.74 13.29
N GLU A 144 20.89 18.59 12.29
CA GLU A 144 19.70 19.29 11.84
C GLU A 144 19.01 18.50 10.73
N LEU A 145 17.75 18.14 10.93
CA LEU A 145 16.94 17.39 9.98
C LEU A 145 15.84 18.29 9.41
N ARG A 146 15.78 18.37 8.10
CA ARG A 146 14.67 18.98 7.39
C ARG A 146 13.68 17.91 7.01
N VAL A 147 12.47 18.00 7.56
CA VAL A 147 11.45 16.97 7.41
C VAL A 147 10.16 17.58 6.92
N LYS A 148 9.42 16.80 6.14
CA LYS A 148 8.09 17.12 5.66
C LYS A 148 7.07 16.27 6.42
N SER A 149 6.16 16.93 7.11
CA SER A 149 5.07 16.32 7.87
C SER A 149 3.75 16.65 7.17
N GLY A 150 3.24 15.73 6.37
CA GLY A 150 2.09 16.01 5.51
C GLY A 150 2.37 17.08 4.46
N LYS A 151 1.80 18.29 4.65
CA LYS A 151 2.02 19.43 3.75
C LYS A 151 3.04 20.44 4.27
N ASP A 152 3.42 20.32 5.53
CA ASP A 152 4.27 21.29 6.20
C ASP A 152 5.72 20.80 6.24
N GLU A 153 6.67 21.69 5.96
CA GLU A 153 8.09 21.45 6.18
C GLU A 153 8.51 22.07 7.51
N LYS A 154 9.27 21.30 8.28
CA LYS A 154 9.84 21.76 9.55
C LYS A 154 11.31 21.36 9.63
N THR A 155 12.09 22.13 10.35
CA THR A 155 13.46 21.79 10.70
C THR A 155 13.50 21.42 12.18
N ILE A 156 14.10 20.27 12.47
CA ILE A 156 14.26 19.75 13.82
C ILE A 156 15.73 19.46 14.08
N THR A 157 16.15 19.63 15.33
CA THR A 157 17.52 19.33 15.75
C THR A 157 17.50 18.15 16.69
N ALA A 158 18.31 17.14 16.39
CA ALA A 158 18.43 15.94 17.20
C ALA A 158 19.89 15.58 17.42
N THR A 159 20.23 15.12 18.64
CA THR A 159 21.59 14.69 18.97
C THR A 159 21.62 13.17 19.09
N PRO A 160 22.28 12.46 18.15
CA PRO A 160 22.38 11.01 18.18
C PRO A 160 23.05 10.52 19.49
N ARG A 161 22.59 9.37 19.99
CA ARG A 161 23.13 8.74 21.18
C ARG A 161 23.63 7.34 20.89
N ALA A 162 24.65 6.91 21.60
CA ALA A 162 25.07 5.51 21.63
C ALA A 162 24.05 4.66 22.42
N ALA A 163 24.12 3.35 22.28
CA ALA A 163 23.25 2.37 22.95
C ALA A 163 21.75 2.50 22.69
N VAL A 164 21.36 3.11 21.55
CA VAL A 164 19.97 3.15 21.06
C VAL A 164 19.65 1.91 20.21
N VAL A 165 20.68 1.33 19.58
CA VAL A 165 20.55 0.11 18.77
C VAL A 165 21.04 -1.08 19.57
N PHE A 166 20.20 -2.10 19.74
CA PHE A 166 20.50 -3.28 20.56
C PHE A 166 21.67 -4.11 20.02
N ASP A 167 21.81 -4.20 18.70
CA ASP A 167 22.84 -5.02 18.04
C ASP A 167 24.23 -4.37 18.03
N ASP A 168 24.31 -3.06 18.17
CA ASP A 168 25.56 -2.31 18.22
C ASP A 168 25.47 -1.13 19.21
N PRO A 169 25.77 -1.35 20.48
CA PRO A 169 25.70 -0.31 21.50
C PRO A 169 26.71 0.85 21.32
N SER A 170 27.74 0.67 20.49
CA SER A 170 28.73 1.72 20.21
C SER A 170 28.30 2.68 19.11
N ARG A 171 27.31 2.29 18.33
CA ARG A 171 26.82 3.06 17.19
C ARG A 171 25.92 4.21 17.65
N TYR A 172 26.20 5.39 17.15
CA TYR A 172 25.31 6.54 17.34
C TYR A 172 24.07 6.44 16.48
N ALA A 173 22.90 6.64 17.10
CA ALA A 173 21.62 6.56 16.43
C ALA A 173 20.61 7.55 17.01
N LEU A 174 19.57 7.84 16.23
CA LEU A 174 18.46 8.70 16.66
C LEU A 174 17.28 7.90 17.24
N GLY A 175 17.25 6.58 17.06
CA GLY A 175 16.14 5.73 17.48
C GLY A 175 14.92 5.85 16.56
N VAL A 176 15.18 5.91 15.28
CA VAL A 176 14.17 5.98 14.23
C VAL A 176 14.43 4.85 13.23
N GLU A 177 13.35 4.21 12.81
CA GLU A 177 13.35 3.29 11.69
C GLU A 177 12.93 4.06 10.43
N VAL A 178 13.78 4.05 9.43
CA VAL A 178 13.52 4.72 8.15
C VAL A 178 13.46 3.71 7.03
N VAL A 179 12.57 3.95 6.09
CA VAL A 179 12.40 3.15 4.87
C VAL A 179 12.46 4.06 3.66
N THR A 180 13.10 3.60 2.61
CA THR A 180 13.03 4.30 1.33
C THR A 180 11.75 3.86 0.62
N VAL A 181 10.88 4.81 0.35
CA VAL A 181 9.65 4.61 -0.42
C VAL A 181 9.85 5.19 -1.81
N GLY A 182 9.35 4.52 -2.82
CA GLY A 182 9.40 5.02 -4.18
C GLY A 182 8.50 4.22 -5.11
N VAL A 183 8.42 4.65 -6.35
CA VAL A 183 7.59 4.05 -7.38
C VAL A 183 8.46 3.24 -8.33
N VAL A 184 8.25 1.93 -8.38
CA VAL A 184 8.88 1.04 -9.36
C VAL A 184 7.78 0.43 -10.21
N PRO A 185 7.63 0.86 -11.47
CA PRO A 185 6.73 0.19 -12.41
C PRO A 185 7.25 -1.23 -12.69
N LEU A 186 6.39 -2.22 -12.52
CA LEU A 186 6.76 -3.60 -12.81
C LEU A 186 6.53 -3.93 -14.28
N SER A 187 7.34 -4.84 -14.82
CA SER A 187 7.07 -5.43 -16.12
C SER A 187 5.75 -6.19 -16.09
N PHE A 188 5.07 -6.31 -17.23
CA PHE A 188 3.78 -6.99 -17.32
C PHE A 188 3.83 -8.41 -16.71
N GLY A 189 4.87 -9.19 -17.04
CA GLY A 189 5.02 -10.55 -16.51
C GLY A 189 5.21 -10.60 -15.00
N THR A 190 6.06 -9.72 -14.45
CA THR A 190 6.30 -9.63 -13.01
C THR A 190 5.04 -9.16 -12.27
N ALA A 191 4.35 -8.16 -12.82
CA ALA A 191 3.10 -7.63 -12.24
C ALA A 191 1.99 -8.69 -12.18
N MET A 192 1.91 -9.58 -13.17
CA MET A 192 0.96 -10.70 -13.13
C MET A 192 1.27 -11.69 -12.01
N ILE A 193 2.53 -12.02 -11.82
CA ILE A 193 2.96 -12.97 -10.77
C ILE A 193 2.74 -12.37 -9.39
N GLU A 194 3.22 -11.15 -9.15
CA GLU A 194 3.04 -10.46 -7.88
C GLU A 194 1.56 -10.15 -7.60
N GLY A 195 0.81 -9.73 -8.62
CA GLY A 195 -0.62 -9.52 -8.51
C GLY A 195 -1.37 -10.78 -8.09
N ALA A 196 -0.97 -11.95 -8.59
CA ALA A 196 -1.52 -13.24 -8.16
C ALA A 196 -1.16 -13.54 -6.69
N GLN A 197 0.09 -13.31 -6.27
CA GLN A 197 0.52 -13.56 -4.88
C GLN A 197 -0.19 -12.65 -3.86
N ILE A 198 -0.54 -11.42 -4.25
CA ILE A 198 -1.27 -10.49 -3.37
C ILE A 198 -2.76 -10.85 -3.30
N THR A 199 -3.31 -11.43 -4.38
CA THR A 199 -4.74 -11.73 -4.47
C THR A 199 -5.11 -13.06 -3.81
N TRP A 200 -4.19 -14.02 -3.76
CA TRP A 200 -4.38 -15.39 -3.21
C TRP A 200 -3.60 -15.62 -1.92
#